data_3e1d5e1fe357781ea67ad3ca4ad9f4f5
#
_entry.id   3e1d5e1fe357781ea67ad3ca4ad9f4f5
#
_cell.length_a   1.000
_cell.length_b   1.000
_cell.length_c   1.000
_cell.angle_alpha   90.00
_cell.angle_beta   90.00
_cell.angle_gamma   90.00
#
_symmetry.space_group_name_H-M   'P 1'
#
loop_
_entity.id
_entity.type
_entity.pdbx_description
1 polymer ?
#
loop_
_entity_poly.entity_id
_entity_poly.type
_entity_poly.pdbx_seq_one_letter_code
_entity_poly.pdbx_strand_id
1 'polypeptide(L)'
;MKPAGATLNLLTLDIEDWRQLIRLRFTGEVCSPGREVVGETNALLQAMADLNVHATFFVLANVAVTFPELVRLIHQQGHEIASHGYSHERIYRQKPEQFRAETRKAKSLLEDITGAPVLGYRAAEFSITAQSWWALDVLSEEGFAYDSSVFPIAGRRYGVPNALLAPNRIHTRSGNAIWEFPLTAVELWKHRLPVGGGGYFRLTPYGLTRLALQRVNQQGRPAVVYLHPYEFAEEKLEIALPRLSLRQRLILVRYSWLHNFGRRRLCARFRRLLGEFGFLSVRDWLHKKGDSL
;
A
#
# COMPACT_ATOMS: atom_id res chain seq x y z
N MET A 1 -23.64 14.28 5.13
CA MET A 1 -23.09 14.12 6.51
C MET A 1 -22.83 12.64 6.74
N LYS A 2 -21.63 12.28 7.19
CA LYS A 2 -21.31 10.91 7.60
C LYS A 2 -22.08 10.61 8.89
N PRO A 3 -22.70 9.41 9.06
CA PRO A 3 -23.44 9.11 10.29
C PRO A 3 -22.49 9.12 11.50
N ALA A 4 -22.95 9.72 12.60
CA ALA A 4 -22.24 9.69 13.87
C ALA A 4 -22.09 8.22 14.33
N GLY A 5 -20.88 7.80 14.68
CA GLY A 5 -20.57 6.42 15.08
C GLY A 5 -20.18 5.48 13.93
N ALA A 6 -20.02 5.97 12.69
CA ALA A 6 -19.56 5.16 11.58
C ALA A 6 -18.13 4.66 11.82
N THR A 7 -17.86 3.39 11.50
CA THR A 7 -16.52 2.81 11.53
C THR A 7 -15.57 3.61 10.62
N LEU A 8 -14.45 4.08 11.16
CA LEU A 8 -13.41 4.76 10.39
C LEU A 8 -12.51 3.72 9.73
N ASN A 9 -12.37 3.83 8.43
CA ASN A 9 -11.50 2.99 7.62
C ASN A 9 -10.10 3.57 7.51
N LEU A 10 -9.16 2.81 6.98
CA LEU A 10 -7.79 3.22 6.76
C LEU A 10 -7.56 3.44 5.28
N LEU A 11 -7.06 4.63 4.93
CA LEU A 11 -6.66 4.95 3.58
C LEU A 11 -5.14 4.88 3.49
N THR A 12 -4.64 4.12 2.54
CA THR A 12 -3.21 3.93 2.34
C THR A 12 -2.85 4.08 0.87
N LEU A 13 -1.69 4.66 0.58
CA LEU A 13 -1.17 4.89 -0.75
C LEU A 13 0.25 4.29 -0.83
N ASP A 14 0.52 3.47 -1.84
CA ASP A 14 1.86 2.93 -2.07
C ASP A 14 2.53 3.80 -3.15
N ILE A 15 3.52 4.60 -2.73
CA ILE A 15 4.19 5.58 -3.60
C ILE A 15 5.34 4.91 -4.32
N GLU A 16 5.05 4.52 -5.54
CA GLU A 16 5.92 3.78 -6.43
C GLU A 16 5.66 4.16 -7.90
N ASP A 17 6.66 4.00 -8.75
CA ASP A 17 6.54 4.26 -10.20
C ASP A 17 6.27 2.96 -10.97
N TRP A 18 5.16 2.91 -11.69
CA TRP A 18 4.76 1.74 -12.50
C TRP A 18 5.83 1.33 -13.53
N ARG A 19 6.46 2.31 -14.21
CA ARG A 19 7.47 2.02 -15.26
C ARG A 19 8.70 1.39 -14.65
N GLN A 20 9.15 1.90 -13.49
CA GLN A 20 10.25 1.33 -12.72
C GLN A 20 9.95 -0.12 -12.31
N LEU A 21 8.78 -0.37 -11.76
CA LEU A 21 8.37 -1.71 -11.33
C LEU A 21 8.29 -2.71 -12.48
N ILE A 22 7.76 -2.28 -13.63
CA ILE A 22 7.66 -3.14 -14.81
C ILE A 22 9.05 -3.45 -15.38
N ARG A 23 9.96 -2.47 -15.42
CA ARG A 23 11.35 -2.70 -15.84
C ARG A 23 12.02 -3.72 -14.91
N LEU A 24 11.99 -3.48 -13.60
CA LEU A 24 12.54 -4.41 -12.61
C LEU A 24 11.97 -5.82 -12.79
N ARG A 25 10.68 -5.93 -12.98
CA ARG A 25 9.99 -7.21 -13.12
C ARG A 25 10.39 -8.01 -14.36
N PHE A 26 10.57 -7.35 -15.50
CA PHE A 26 10.81 -8.03 -16.78
C PHE A 26 12.29 -8.15 -17.15
N THR A 27 13.14 -7.25 -16.69
CA THR A 27 14.57 -7.22 -17.03
C THR A 27 15.48 -7.48 -15.83
N GLY A 28 14.97 -7.38 -14.59
CA GLY A 28 15.78 -7.41 -13.38
C GLY A 28 16.58 -6.13 -13.12
N GLU A 29 16.43 -5.11 -13.98
CA GLU A 29 17.16 -3.85 -13.88
C GLU A 29 16.45 -2.89 -12.93
N VAL A 30 17.20 -2.36 -11.97
CA VAL A 30 16.77 -1.24 -11.12
C VAL A 30 17.05 0.06 -11.88
N CYS A 31 16.03 0.90 -12.01
CA CYS A 31 16.18 2.23 -12.59
C CYS A 31 15.60 3.29 -11.65
N SER A 32 15.92 4.55 -11.89
CA SER A 32 15.29 5.65 -11.17
C SER A 32 13.82 5.78 -11.54
N PRO A 33 12.96 6.20 -10.61
CA PRO A 33 11.55 6.47 -10.89
C PRO A 33 11.40 7.65 -11.85
N GLY A 34 10.35 7.60 -12.67
CA GLY A 34 9.96 8.69 -13.57
C GLY A 34 9.30 9.84 -12.81
N ARG A 35 9.30 11.02 -13.44
CA ARG A 35 8.72 12.23 -12.86
C ARG A 35 7.19 12.18 -12.77
N GLU A 36 6.58 11.26 -13.49
CA GLU A 36 5.14 11.04 -13.52
C GLU A 36 4.57 10.73 -12.13
N VAL A 37 5.31 10.01 -11.29
CA VAL A 37 4.89 9.72 -9.91
C VAL A 37 4.60 10.97 -9.10
N VAL A 38 5.28 12.10 -9.38
CA VAL A 38 5.05 13.38 -8.71
C VAL A 38 3.70 13.96 -9.08
N GLY A 39 3.40 14.07 -10.38
CA GLY A 39 2.12 14.58 -10.87
C GLY A 39 0.93 13.72 -10.44
N GLU A 40 1.10 12.42 -10.54
CA GLU A 40 0.10 11.42 -10.14
C GLU A 40 -0.21 11.49 -8.63
N THR A 41 0.83 11.66 -7.79
CA THR A 41 0.65 11.83 -6.34
C THR A 41 -0.01 13.17 -6.02
N ASN A 42 0.34 14.26 -6.70
CA ASN A 42 -0.28 15.57 -6.49
C ASN A 42 -1.78 15.55 -6.79
N ALA A 43 -2.22 14.81 -7.82
CA ALA A 43 -3.64 14.65 -8.12
C ALA A 43 -4.40 13.93 -6.99
N LEU A 44 -3.77 12.94 -6.33
CA LEU A 44 -4.31 12.28 -5.15
C LEU A 44 -4.39 13.22 -3.94
N LEU A 45 -3.30 13.95 -3.67
CA LEU A 45 -3.24 14.92 -2.58
C LEU A 45 -4.36 15.96 -2.71
N GLN A 46 -4.56 16.51 -3.90
CA GLN A 46 -5.64 17.47 -4.15
C GLN A 46 -7.02 16.85 -3.90
N ALA A 47 -7.26 15.62 -4.37
CA ALA A 47 -8.54 14.94 -4.16
C ALA A 47 -8.83 14.67 -2.67
N MET A 48 -7.81 14.42 -1.86
CA MET A 48 -7.94 14.23 -0.41
C MET A 48 -8.09 15.55 0.34
N ALA A 49 -7.36 16.60 -0.06
CA ALA A 49 -7.47 17.93 0.52
C ALA A 49 -8.88 18.51 0.37
N ASP A 50 -9.50 18.36 -0.81
CA ASP A 50 -10.87 18.80 -1.09
C ASP A 50 -11.92 18.19 -0.12
N LEU A 51 -11.61 17.05 0.49
CA LEU A 51 -12.51 16.30 1.37
C LEU A 51 -12.00 16.20 2.82
N ASN A 52 -10.90 16.89 3.12
CA ASN A 52 -10.22 16.89 4.43
C ASN A 52 -9.97 15.45 4.95
N VAL A 53 -9.30 14.64 4.12
CA VAL A 53 -8.96 13.25 4.44
C VAL A 53 -7.46 13.11 4.54
N HIS A 54 -6.97 12.56 5.66
CA HIS A 54 -5.58 12.17 5.82
C HIS A 54 -5.42 10.66 5.59
N ALA A 55 -4.24 10.26 5.10
CA ALA A 55 -3.91 8.89 4.73
C ALA A 55 -2.49 8.52 5.16
N THR A 56 -2.16 7.24 5.12
CA THR A 56 -0.80 6.74 5.23
C THR A 56 -0.20 6.53 3.85
N PHE A 57 0.98 7.09 3.63
CA PHE A 57 1.75 6.97 2.40
C PHE A 57 2.94 6.03 2.65
N PHE A 58 2.86 4.82 2.13
CA PHE A 58 3.98 3.89 2.11
C PHE A 58 4.91 4.27 0.96
N VAL A 59 6.03 4.90 1.28
CA VAL A 59 6.94 5.47 0.29
C VAL A 59 8.08 4.51 0.01
N LEU A 60 8.29 4.18 -1.25
CA LEU A 60 9.46 3.43 -1.70
C LEU A 60 10.70 4.34 -1.61
N ALA A 61 11.74 3.89 -0.91
CA ALA A 61 12.89 4.74 -0.60
C ALA A 61 13.61 5.27 -1.85
N ASN A 62 13.67 4.52 -2.95
CA ASN A 62 14.27 5.02 -4.18
C ASN A 62 13.44 6.15 -4.84
N VAL A 63 12.13 6.24 -4.60
CA VAL A 63 11.32 7.41 -4.96
C VAL A 63 11.69 8.59 -4.06
N ALA A 64 11.87 8.35 -2.76
CA ALA A 64 12.28 9.38 -1.81
C ALA A 64 13.68 9.95 -2.11
N VAL A 65 14.63 9.11 -2.53
CA VAL A 65 15.97 9.55 -2.99
C VAL A 65 15.87 10.49 -4.19
N THR A 66 15.00 10.13 -5.15
CA THR A 66 14.88 10.89 -6.42
C THR A 66 14.04 12.16 -6.26
N PHE A 67 12.99 12.09 -5.44
CA PHE A 67 12.02 13.17 -5.25
C PHE A 67 11.76 13.46 -3.75
N PRO A 68 12.77 13.87 -2.98
CA PRO A 68 12.60 14.14 -1.53
C PRO A 68 11.55 15.23 -1.25
N GLU A 69 11.39 16.19 -2.18
CA GLU A 69 10.39 17.25 -2.05
C GLU A 69 8.96 16.71 -2.09
N LEU A 70 8.71 15.63 -2.84
CA LEU A 70 7.42 14.98 -2.83
C LEU A 70 7.08 14.41 -1.45
N VAL A 71 8.06 13.78 -0.80
CA VAL A 71 7.86 13.21 0.55
C VAL A 71 7.61 14.32 1.57
N ARG A 72 8.38 15.43 1.50
CA ARG A 72 8.14 16.61 2.36
C ARG A 72 6.75 17.20 2.14
N LEU A 73 6.31 17.34 0.90
CA LEU A 73 4.99 17.87 0.57
C LEU A 73 3.88 17.00 1.17
N ILE A 74 3.97 15.67 1.01
CA ILE A 74 3.00 14.73 1.59
C ILE A 74 2.95 14.90 3.12
N HIS A 75 4.11 14.96 3.77
CA HIS A 75 4.20 15.12 5.22
C HIS A 75 3.64 16.47 5.69
N GLN A 76 3.99 17.58 5.00
CA GLN A 76 3.52 18.93 5.33
C GLN A 76 2.01 19.10 5.19
N GLN A 77 1.37 18.30 4.34
CA GLN A 77 -0.09 18.24 4.23
C GLN A 77 -0.77 17.40 5.32
N GLY A 78 -0.02 16.96 6.33
CA GLY A 78 -0.55 16.23 7.49
C GLY A 78 -0.72 14.72 7.29
N HIS A 79 -0.32 14.18 6.14
CA HIS A 79 -0.36 12.75 5.91
C HIS A 79 0.75 12.02 6.67
N GLU A 80 0.53 10.76 6.97
CA GLU A 80 1.53 9.89 7.56
C GLU A 80 2.48 9.36 6.49
N ILE A 81 3.80 9.42 6.77
CA ILE A 81 4.83 8.74 5.97
C ILE A 81 5.17 7.42 6.63
N ALA A 82 5.15 6.35 5.84
CA ALA A 82 5.52 5.00 6.21
C ALA A 82 6.46 4.40 5.15
N SER A 83 7.16 3.32 5.47
CA SER A 83 8.15 2.71 4.57
C SER A 83 7.52 1.66 3.67
N HIS A 84 7.83 1.72 2.36
CA HIS A 84 7.55 0.66 1.38
C HIS A 84 8.82 -0.16 1.01
N GLY A 85 9.81 -0.14 1.88
CA GLY A 85 11.13 -0.72 1.62
C GLY A 85 12.01 0.16 0.74
N TYR A 86 13.15 -0.39 0.27
CA TYR A 86 14.13 0.39 -0.48
C TYR A 86 14.05 0.17 -1.98
N SER A 87 14.14 -1.10 -2.43
CA SER A 87 14.32 -1.50 -3.84
C SER A 87 13.08 -2.13 -4.49
N HIS A 88 11.99 -2.26 -3.76
CA HIS A 88 10.78 -3.01 -4.15
C HIS A 88 11.05 -4.51 -4.40
N GLU A 89 12.06 -5.08 -3.75
CA GLU A 89 12.30 -6.52 -3.82
C GLU A 89 11.37 -7.28 -2.86
N ARG A 90 10.86 -8.43 -3.33
CA ARG A 90 9.96 -9.27 -2.54
C ARG A 90 10.70 -9.89 -1.35
N ILE A 91 10.09 -9.86 -0.17
CA ILE A 91 10.73 -10.29 1.07
C ILE A 91 11.19 -11.75 1.04
N TYR A 92 10.37 -12.66 0.48
CA TYR A 92 10.75 -14.08 0.38
C TYR A 92 11.91 -14.38 -0.60
N ARG A 93 12.45 -13.36 -1.27
CA ARG A 93 13.68 -13.44 -2.10
C ARG A 93 14.90 -12.89 -1.41
N GLN A 94 14.72 -12.25 -0.27
CA GLN A 94 15.78 -11.64 0.52
C GLN A 94 16.20 -12.56 1.68
N LYS A 95 17.43 -12.38 2.13
CA LYS A 95 17.88 -12.92 3.43
C LYS A 95 17.53 -11.94 4.54
N PRO A 96 17.34 -12.42 5.79
CA PRO A 96 16.99 -11.54 6.92
C PRO A 96 17.96 -10.37 7.11
N GLU A 97 19.26 -10.59 6.92
CA GLU A 97 20.29 -9.56 7.09
C GLU A 97 20.20 -8.47 5.99
N GLN A 98 19.95 -8.88 4.75
CA GLN A 98 19.72 -7.97 3.63
C GLN A 98 18.46 -7.14 3.86
N PHE A 99 17.35 -7.80 4.22
CA PHE A 99 16.10 -7.14 4.52
C PHE A 99 16.25 -6.10 5.65
N ARG A 100 16.95 -6.46 6.73
CA ARG A 100 17.26 -5.56 7.84
C ARG A 100 18.03 -4.33 7.38
N ALA A 101 19.08 -4.52 6.61
CA ALA A 101 19.92 -3.42 6.12
C ALA A 101 19.12 -2.46 5.22
N GLU A 102 18.34 -2.98 4.27
CA GLU A 102 17.50 -2.19 3.36
C GLU A 102 16.39 -1.46 4.12
N THR A 103 15.73 -2.12 5.05
CA THR A 103 14.64 -1.57 5.85
C THR A 103 15.13 -0.44 6.74
N ARG A 104 16.26 -0.63 7.45
CA ARG A 104 16.90 0.42 8.26
C ARG A 104 17.29 1.63 7.41
N LYS A 105 17.91 1.40 6.25
CA LYS A 105 18.31 2.46 5.32
C LYS A 105 17.10 3.25 4.82
N ALA A 106 16.01 2.55 4.46
CA ALA A 106 14.78 3.19 4.00
C ALA A 106 14.13 4.03 5.11
N LYS A 107 14.07 3.49 6.33
CA LYS A 107 13.51 4.18 7.49
C LYS A 107 14.28 5.47 7.78
N SER A 108 15.61 5.39 7.96
CA SER A 108 16.45 6.55 8.25
C SER A 108 16.33 7.63 7.18
N LEU A 109 16.32 7.26 5.89
CA LEU A 109 16.15 8.22 4.80
C LEU A 109 14.83 8.99 4.90
N LEU A 110 13.72 8.29 5.16
CA LEU A 110 12.40 8.92 5.27
C LEU A 110 12.31 9.81 6.51
N GLU A 111 12.91 9.39 7.64
CA GLU A 111 13.02 10.17 8.87
C GLU A 111 13.87 11.41 8.67
N ASP A 112 15.00 11.33 7.96
CA ASP A 112 15.85 12.48 7.62
C ASP A 112 15.13 13.51 6.74
N ILE A 113 14.28 13.04 5.80
CA ILE A 113 13.52 13.93 4.90
C ILE A 113 12.39 14.66 5.65
N THR A 114 11.72 13.98 6.57
CA THR A 114 10.50 14.48 7.22
C THR A 114 10.74 15.10 8.59
N GLY A 115 11.84 14.75 9.26
CA GLY A 115 12.09 15.11 10.65
C GLY A 115 11.15 14.41 11.64
N ALA A 116 10.44 13.36 11.23
CA ALA A 116 9.44 12.65 12.02
C ALA A 116 9.69 11.13 12.00
N PRO A 117 9.30 10.39 13.05
CA PRO A 117 9.50 8.96 13.11
C PRO A 117 8.64 8.23 12.06
N VAL A 118 9.23 7.22 11.41
CA VAL A 118 8.57 6.31 10.48
C VAL A 118 8.16 5.05 11.22
N LEU A 119 6.88 4.92 11.50
CA LEU A 119 6.33 3.90 12.39
C LEU A 119 5.79 2.67 11.64
N GLY A 120 5.47 2.82 10.36
CA GLY A 120 4.81 1.79 9.57
C GLY A 120 5.65 1.22 8.44
N TYR A 121 5.36 -0.04 8.14
CA TYR A 121 5.96 -0.74 7.01
C TYR A 121 4.90 -1.42 6.14
N ARG A 122 5.17 -1.51 4.83
CA ARG A 122 4.45 -2.36 3.89
C ARG A 122 5.43 -3.00 2.92
N ALA A 123 5.36 -4.32 2.81
CA ALA A 123 6.22 -5.08 1.89
C ALA A 123 5.79 -4.94 0.43
N ALA A 124 6.76 -4.82 -0.45
CA ALA A 124 6.56 -4.88 -1.89
C ALA A 124 5.71 -6.10 -2.30
N GLU A 125 4.69 -5.89 -3.13
CA GLU A 125 3.74 -6.91 -3.59
C GLU A 125 3.11 -7.73 -2.44
N PHE A 126 2.98 -7.20 -1.23
CA PHE A 126 2.44 -7.90 -0.05
C PHE A 126 3.16 -9.22 0.22
N SER A 127 4.49 -9.21 0.09
CA SER A 127 5.32 -10.40 0.06
C SER A 127 5.73 -10.94 1.44
N ILE A 128 5.14 -10.46 2.55
CA ILE A 128 5.17 -11.16 3.83
C ILE A 128 4.14 -12.30 3.77
N THR A 129 4.65 -13.52 3.74
CA THR A 129 3.89 -14.77 3.62
C THR A 129 4.38 -15.75 4.68
N ALA A 130 3.85 -16.96 4.71
CA ALA A 130 4.36 -17.98 5.62
C ALA A 130 5.88 -18.24 5.46
N GLN A 131 6.44 -18.06 4.25
CA GLN A 131 7.88 -18.27 3.98
C GLN A 131 8.75 -17.12 4.48
N SER A 132 8.19 -15.93 4.61
CA SER A 132 8.90 -14.70 5.00
C SER A 132 8.34 -14.08 6.30
N TRP A 133 7.67 -14.89 7.12
CA TRP A 133 7.06 -14.43 8.39
C TRP A 133 8.09 -13.87 9.37
N TRP A 134 9.35 -14.33 9.28
CA TRP A 134 10.51 -13.80 9.99
C TRP A 134 10.72 -12.28 9.80
N ALA A 135 10.17 -11.71 8.71
CA ALA A 135 10.29 -10.27 8.46
C ALA A 135 9.61 -9.43 9.55
N LEU A 136 8.54 -9.92 10.17
CA LEU A 136 7.87 -9.23 11.27
C LEU A 136 8.75 -9.15 12.52
N ASP A 137 9.61 -10.17 12.77
CA ASP A 137 10.61 -10.12 13.83
C ASP A 137 11.60 -8.98 13.55
N VAL A 138 12.13 -8.92 12.33
CA VAL A 138 13.07 -7.87 11.90
C VAL A 138 12.44 -6.47 12.00
N LEU A 139 11.20 -6.30 11.51
CA LEU A 139 10.52 -5.02 11.57
C LEU A 139 10.33 -4.53 13.01
N SER A 140 9.93 -5.42 13.90
CA SER A 140 9.77 -5.12 15.33
C SER A 140 11.12 -4.72 15.97
N GLU A 141 12.20 -5.40 15.65
CA GLU A 141 13.55 -5.10 16.13
C GLU A 141 14.10 -3.77 15.58
N GLU A 142 13.72 -3.40 14.36
CA GLU A 142 14.07 -2.11 13.75
C GLU A 142 13.13 -0.96 14.18
N GLY A 143 12.25 -1.21 15.17
CA GLY A 143 11.42 -0.20 15.80
C GLY A 143 10.23 0.26 14.94
N PHE A 144 9.70 -0.61 14.08
CA PHE A 144 8.40 -0.36 13.46
C PHE A 144 7.28 -0.74 14.42
N ALA A 145 6.32 0.15 14.58
CA ALA A 145 5.15 -0.06 15.42
C ALA A 145 4.10 -0.94 14.73
N TYR A 146 4.04 -0.89 13.38
CA TYR A 146 3.08 -1.67 12.62
C TYR A 146 3.57 -2.09 11.23
N ASP A 147 2.98 -3.18 10.75
CA ASP A 147 3.05 -3.68 9.38
C ASP A 147 1.67 -3.65 8.73
N SER A 148 1.62 -3.57 7.41
CA SER A 148 0.40 -3.70 6.61
C SER A 148 0.68 -4.50 5.34
N SER A 149 1.30 -5.66 5.49
CA SER A 149 1.73 -6.51 4.37
C SER A 149 0.93 -7.79 4.24
N VAL A 150 0.23 -8.20 5.29
CA VAL A 150 -0.48 -9.49 5.28
C VAL A 150 -1.80 -9.35 4.52
N PHE A 151 -1.96 -10.17 3.49
CA PHE A 151 -3.20 -10.26 2.76
C PHE A 151 -3.90 -11.58 3.11
N PRO A 152 -5.05 -11.55 3.81
CA PRO A 152 -5.70 -12.75 4.34
C PRO A 152 -6.50 -13.52 3.26
N ILE A 153 -5.87 -13.81 2.13
CA ILE A 153 -6.44 -14.55 0.99
C ILE A 153 -5.51 -15.68 0.55
N ALA A 154 -6.02 -16.62 -0.22
CA ALA A 154 -5.19 -17.60 -0.90
C ALA A 154 -4.59 -17.00 -2.17
N GLY A 155 -3.27 -17.09 -2.33
CA GLY A 155 -2.57 -16.56 -3.50
C GLY A 155 -1.24 -17.25 -3.74
N ARG A 156 -0.75 -17.21 -4.97
CA ARG A 156 0.54 -17.85 -5.35
C ARG A 156 1.76 -16.97 -5.07
N ARG A 157 1.61 -15.64 -5.09
CA ARG A 157 2.69 -14.66 -4.92
C ARG A 157 2.64 -13.94 -3.59
N TYR A 158 1.45 -13.83 -3.03
CA TYR A 158 1.16 -13.19 -1.76
C TYR A 158 -0.06 -13.91 -1.16
N GLY A 159 -0.28 -13.67 0.10
CA GLY A 159 -1.43 -14.19 0.81
C GLY A 159 -1.06 -15.11 1.97
N VAL A 160 -1.82 -14.93 3.04
CA VAL A 160 -1.80 -15.75 4.26
C VAL A 160 -3.25 -16.12 4.55
N PRO A 161 -3.77 -17.24 4.00
CA PRO A 161 -5.21 -17.55 3.99
C PRO A 161 -5.87 -17.58 5.37
N ASN A 162 -5.10 -17.94 6.40
CA ASN A 162 -5.59 -18.07 7.77
C ASN A 162 -5.32 -16.85 8.65
N ALA A 163 -4.75 -15.77 8.10
CA ALA A 163 -4.53 -14.55 8.84
C ALA A 163 -5.85 -13.92 9.31
N LEU A 164 -5.79 -13.16 10.39
CA LEU A 164 -6.94 -12.42 10.89
C LEU A 164 -7.37 -11.36 9.86
N LEU A 165 -8.66 -11.07 9.83
CA LEU A 165 -9.26 -10.08 8.92
C LEU A 165 -9.32 -8.66 9.53
N ALA A 166 -9.02 -8.54 10.81
CA ALA A 166 -9.03 -7.28 11.56
C ALA A 166 -7.62 -6.89 12.00
N PRO A 167 -7.35 -5.61 12.24
CA PRO A 167 -6.11 -5.18 12.89
C PRO A 167 -5.86 -5.97 14.16
N ASN A 168 -4.64 -6.48 14.32
CA ASN A 168 -4.28 -7.32 15.45
C ASN A 168 -2.80 -7.16 15.81
N ARG A 169 -2.42 -7.55 17.03
CA ARG A 169 -1.02 -7.61 17.46
C ARG A 169 -0.44 -8.99 17.19
N ILE A 170 0.73 -9.01 16.57
CA ILE A 170 1.51 -10.22 16.32
C ILE A 170 2.68 -10.20 17.30
N HIS A 171 2.77 -11.24 18.12
CA HIS A 171 3.93 -11.45 18.98
C HIS A 171 5.08 -12.04 18.17
N THR A 172 6.20 -11.36 18.21
CA THR A 172 7.43 -11.75 17.50
C THR A 172 8.24 -12.72 18.35
N ARG A 173 9.19 -13.42 17.73
CA ARG A 173 10.08 -14.34 18.45
C ARG A 173 11.02 -13.62 19.41
N SER A 174 11.30 -12.35 19.19
CA SER A 174 12.09 -11.50 20.09
C SER A 174 11.36 -11.09 21.38
N GLY A 175 10.07 -11.47 21.52
CA GLY A 175 9.23 -11.09 22.67
C GLY A 175 8.52 -9.75 22.50
N ASN A 176 8.81 -9.00 21.45
CA ASN A 176 8.13 -7.77 21.12
C ASN A 176 6.75 -8.06 20.51
N ALA A 177 5.95 -7.03 20.28
CA ALA A 177 4.71 -7.10 19.53
C ALA A 177 4.65 -6.00 18.47
N ILE A 178 4.18 -6.35 17.30
CA ILE A 178 3.94 -5.42 16.18
C ILE A 178 2.47 -5.47 15.79
N TRP A 179 1.88 -4.33 15.48
CA TRP A 179 0.55 -4.30 14.89
C TRP A 179 0.59 -4.78 13.45
N GLU A 180 -0.39 -5.59 13.06
CA GLU A 180 -0.67 -5.93 11.67
C GLU A 180 -2.00 -5.32 11.26
N PHE A 181 -1.99 -4.57 10.14
CA PHE A 181 -3.17 -4.02 9.49
C PHE A 181 -3.42 -4.77 8.18
N PRO A 182 -4.12 -5.92 8.23
CA PRO A 182 -4.27 -6.77 7.07
C PRO A 182 -5.08 -6.11 5.97
N LEU A 183 -4.71 -6.38 4.70
CA LEU A 183 -5.44 -5.89 3.55
C LEU A 183 -6.88 -6.42 3.56
N THR A 184 -7.81 -5.58 3.14
CA THR A 184 -9.23 -5.91 3.27
C THR A 184 -9.64 -7.08 2.38
N ALA A 185 -10.20 -8.09 3.02
CA ALA A 185 -10.93 -9.17 2.37
C ALA A 185 -12.31 -9.36 3.01
N VAL A 186 -13.28 -9.78 2.20
CA VAL A 186 -14.60 -10.21 2.65
C VAL A 186 -14.73 -11.72 2.54
N GLU A 187 -15.35 -12.32 3.53
CA GLU A 187 -15.71 -13.73 3.46
C GLU A 187 -17.04 -13.91 2.74
N LEU A 188 -16.98 -14.72 1.69
CA LEU A 188 -18.14 -15.16 0.94
C LEU A 188 -18.11 -16.69 0.89
N TRP A 189 -19.00 -17.33 1.65
CA TRP A 189 -18.98 -18.77 1.92
C TRP A 189 -17.62 -19.22 2.48
N LYS A 190 -16.91 -20.09 1.76
CA LYS A 190 -15.60 -20.61 2.15
C LYS A 190 -14.41 -19.84 1.54
N HIS A 191 -14.68 -18.75 0.82
CA HIS A 191 -13.65 -17.99 0.10
C HIS A 191 -13.49 -16.59 0.68
N ARG A 192 -12.26 -16.12 0.69
CA ARG A 192 -11.92 -14.74 1.02
C ARG A 192 -11.63 -13.98 -0.27
N LEU A 193 -12.44 -12.98 -0.54
CA LEU A 193 -12.33 -12.16 -1.74
C LEU A 193 -11.68 -10.82 -1.39
N PRO A 194 -10.63 -10.42 -2.13
CA PRO A 194 -9.99 -9.14 -1.93
C PRO A 194 -10.90 -7.98 -2.34
N VAL A 195 -10.91 -6.92 -1.54
CA VAL A 195 -11.68 -5.71 -1.81
C VAL A 195 -10.89 -4.47 -1.37
N GLY A 196 -11.26 -3.32 -1.92
CA GLY A 196 -10.77 -2.04 -1.44
C GLY A 196 -9.37 -1.65 -1.88
N GLY A 197 -8.73 -2.37 -2.81
CA GLY A 197 -7.37 -2.00 -3.17
C GLY A 197 -7.02 -2.15 -4.63
N GLY A 198 -6.16 -1.28 -5.11
CA GLY A 198 -5.49 -1.32 -6.40
C GLY A 198 -6.38 -1.76 -7.55
N GLY A 199 -5.97 -2.80 -8.23
CA GLY A 199 -6.72 -3.38 -9.34
C GLY A 199 -8.14 -3.82 -8.98
N TYR A 200 -8.37 -4.32 -7.77
CA TYR A 200 -9.70 -4.75 -7.34
C TYR A 200 -10.69 -3.58 -7.28
N PHE A 201 -10.27 -2.45 -6.70
CA PHE A 201 -11.11 -1.23 -6.67
C PHE A 201 -11.41 -0.70 -8.07
N ARG A 202 -10.46 -0.80 -8.99
CA ARG A 202 -10.58 -0.35 -10.37
C ARG A 202 -11.45 -1.27 -11.21
N LEU A 203 -11.31 -2.59 -11.05
CA LEU A 203 -11.99 -3.60 -11.89
C LEU A 203 -13.39 -3.94 -11.41
N THR A 204 -13.64 -3.85 -10.10
CA THR A 204 -14.95 -4.17 -9.51
C THR A 204 -15.92 -3.00 -9.69
N PRO A 205 -17.19 -3.22 -10.04
CA PRO A 205 -18.21 -2.19 -10.04
C PRO A 205 -18.30 -1.50 -8.67
N TYR A 206 -18.36 -0.17 -8.65
CA TYR A 206 -18.33 0.62 -7.41
C TYR A 206 -19.39 0.18 -6.38
N GLY A 207 -20.61 -0.16 -6.83
CA GLY A 207 -21.67 -0.65 -5.94
C GLY A 207 -21.27 -1.89 -5.14
N LEU A 208 -20.52 -2.83 -5.75
CA LEU A 208 -20.04 -4.02 -5.07
C LEU A 208 -18.92 -3.69 -4.08
N THR A 209 -17.99 -2.79 -4.45
CA THR A 209 -16.96 -2.29 -3.50
C THR A 209 -17.62 -1.63 -2.29
N ARG A 210 -18.62 -0.76 -2.52
CA ARG A 210 -19.38 -0.09 -1.47
C ARG A 210 -20.04 -1.10 -0.52
N LEU A 211 -20.76 -2.07 -1.06
CA LEU A 211 -21.42 -3.13 -0.27
C LEU A 211 -20.40 -3.94 0.53
N ALA A 212 -19.27 -4.29 -0.07
CA ALA A 212 -18.19 -5.03 0.61
C ALA A 212 -17.61 -4.23 1.79
N LEU A 213 -17.33 -2.93 1.62
CA LEU A 213 -16.83 -2.07 2.70
C LEU A 213 -17.89 -1.89 3.79
N GLN A 214 -19.15 -1.72 3.43
CA GLN A 214 -20.24 -1.65 4.41
C GLN A 214 -20.34 -2.95 5.24
N ARG A 215 -20.22 -4.12 4.60
CA ARG A 215 -20.19 -5.40 5.29
C ARG A 215 -19.02 -5.53 6.26
N VAL A 216 -17.83 -5.08 5.86
CA VAL A 216 -16.64 -5.05 6.73
C VAL A 216 -16.89 -4.16 7.95
N ASN A 217 -17.44 -2.96 7.75
CA ASN A 217 -17.74 -2.03 8.83
C ASN A 217 -18.85 -2.53 9.77
N GLN A 218 -19.87 -3.23 9.25
CA GLN A 218 -20.91 -3.88 10.06
C GLN A 218 -20.36 -4.97 10.98
N GLN A 219 -19.19 -5.56 10.64
CA GLN A 219 -18.47 -6.50 11.49
C GLN A 219 -17.60 -5.82 12.57
N GLY A 220 -17.71 -4.49 12.72
CA GLY A 220 -16.95 -3.72 13.71
C GLY A 220 -15.45 -3.53 13.38
N ARG A 221 -15.01 -3.85 12.17
CA ARG A 221 -13.61 -3.72 11.75
C ARG A 221 -13.40 -2.65 10.69
N PRO A 222 -12.27 -1.92 10.71
CA PRO A 222 -11.93 -1.00 9.64
C PRO A 222 -11.58 -1.77 8.37
N ALA A 223 -11.90 -1.19 7.23
CA ALA A 223 -11.33 -1.61 5.95
C ALA A 223 -10.00 -0.88 5.71
N VAL A 224 -8.98 -1.60 5.26
CA VAL A 224 -7.73 -1.05 4.75
C VAL A 224 -7.86 -0.92 3.24
N VAL A 225 -7.98 0.30 2.75
CA VAL A 225 -8.03 0.62 1.32
C VAL A 225 -6.65 1.05 0.87
N TYR A 226 -6.14 0.46 -0.22
CA TYR A 226 -4.83 0.83 -0.78
C TYR A 226 -4.92 1.15 -2.27
N LEU A 227 -4.18 2.15 -2.71
CA LEU A 227 -4.13 2.63 -4.08
C LEU A 227 -2.70 3.06 -4.43
N HIS A 228 -2.44 3.22 -5.73
CA HIS A 228 -1.14 3.68 -6.22
C HIS A 228 -1.31 4.94 -7.07
N PRO A 229 -0.34 5.86 -7.10
CA PRO A 229 -0.41 7.08 -7.91
C PRO A 229 -0.65 6.79 -9.38
N TYR A 230 0.05 5.84 -9.97
CA TYR A 230 -0.07 5.50 -11.39
C TYR A 230 -1.48 5.04 -11.82
N GLU A 231 -2.32 4.62 -10.88
CA GLU A 231 -3.71 4.28 -11.18
C GLU A 231 -4.53 5.53 -11.55
N PHE A 232 -4.08 6.72 -11.14
CA PHE A 232 -4.70 8.03 -11.41
C PHE A 232 -4.05 8.79 -12.55
N ALA A 233 -3.01 8.24 -13.17
CA ALA A 233 -2.37 8.85 -14.33
C ALA A 233 -3.38 9.10 -15.46
N GLU A 234 -3.31 10.26 -16.09
CA GLU A 234 -4.17 10.61 -17.23
C GLU A 234 -3.72 9.88 -18.49
N GLU A 235 -2.41 9.81 -18.69
CA GLU A 235 -1.80 9.12 -19.82
C GLU A 235 -1.85 7.61 -19.67
N LYS A 236 -1.76 6.90 -20.79
CA LYS A 236 -1.66 5.44 -20.78
C LYS A 236 -0.34 4.99 -20.13
N LEU A 237 -0.44 3.95 -19.32
CA LEU A 237 0.72 3.25 -18.79
C LEU A 237 1.31 2.36 -19.88
N GLU A 238 2.34 2.85 -20.53
CA GLU A 238 3.07 2.16 -21.58
C GLU A 238 4.57 2.21 -21.31
N ILE A 239 5.26 1.14 -21.63
CA ILE A 239 6.71 1.04 -21.54
C ILE A 239 7.23 0.19 -22.70
N ALA A 240 8.24 0.68 -23.37
CA ALA A 240 9.02 -0.10 -24.34
C ALA A 240 10.21 -0.73 -23.62
N LEU A 241 10.26 -2.05 -23.60
CA LEU A 241 11.38 -2.79 -23.04
C LEU A 241 12.13 -3.51 -24.17
N PRO A 242 13.45 -3.27 -24.31
CA PRO A 242 14.27 -3.97 -25.31
C PRO A 242 14.46 -5.44 -24.94
N ARG A 243 14.79 -6.26 -25.92
CA ARG A 243 15.24 -7.66 -25.75
C ARG A 243 14.27 -8.60 -25.03
N LEU A 244 12.96 -8.34 -25.09
CA LEU A 244 11.95 -9.27 -24.58
C LEU A 244 11.68 -10.41 -25.57
N SER A 245 11.57 -11.63 -25.06
CA SER A 245 11.04 -12.78 -25.79
C SER A 245 9.57 -12.55 -26.19
N LEU A 246 9.07 -13.27 -27.18
CA LEU A 246 7.67 -13.18 -27.60
C LEU A 246 6.69 -13.42 -26.44
N ARG A 247 6.97 -14.42 -25.60
CA ARG A 247 6.18 -14.71 -24.39
C ARG A 247 6.15 -13.53 -23.41
N GLN A 248 7.31 -12.92 -23.16
CA GLN A 248 7.40 -11.75 -22.29
C GLN A 248 6.64 -10.55 -22.85
N ARG A 249 6.71 -10.32 -24.17
CA ARG A 249 5.94 -9.25 -24.83
C ARG A 249 4.44 -9.45 -24.66
N LEU A 250 3.93 -10.66 -24.85
CA LEU A 250 2.50 -10.97 -24.65
C LEU A 250 2.08 -10.73 -23.17
N ILE A 251 2.92 -11.13 -22.22
CA ILE A 251 2.67 -10.88 -20.81
C ILE A 251 2.67 -9.37 -20.52
N LEU A 252 3.60 -8.60 -21.09
CA LEU A 252 3.67 -7.15 -20.91
C LEU A 252 2.43 -6.45 -21.49
N VAL A 253 1.99 -6.82 -22.69
CA VAL A 253 0.75 -6.28 -23.29
C VAL A 253 -0.45 -6.55 -22.41
N ARG A 254 -0.60 -7.78 -21.90
CA ARG A 254 -1.68 -8.12 -20.96
C ARG A 254 -1.59 -7.30 -19.67
N TYR A 255 -0.37 -7.11 -19.14
CA TYR A 255 -0.12 -6.30 -17.93
C TYR A 255 -0.53 -4.84 -18.16
N SER A 256 -0.05 -4.23 -19.25
CA SER A 256 -0.40 -2.85 -19.61
C SER A 256 -1.90 -2.70 -19.79
N TRP A 257 -2.55 -3.63 -20.48
CA TRP A 257 -4.01 -3.60 -20.66
C TRP A 257 -4.75 -3.65 -19.33
N LEU A 258 -4.39 -4.58 -18.44
CA LEU A 258 -5.01 -4.71 -17.10
C LEU A 258 -4.81 -3.45 -16.25
N HIS A 259 -3.63 -2.83 -16.29
CA HIS A 259 -3.35 -1.62 -15.51
C HIS A 259 -4.04 -0.38 -16.08
N ASN A 260 -4.25 -0.32 -17.39
CA ASN A 260 -4.98 0.79 -18.01
C ASN A 260 -6.51 0.67 -17.91
N PHE A 261 -7.04 -0.56 -17.74
CA PHE A 261 -8.48 -0.78 -17.71
C PHE A 261 -9.13 -0.10 -16.48
N GLY A 262 -10.19 0.67 -16.72
CA GLY A 262 -11.00 1.30 -15.68
C GLY A 262 -10.43 2.59 -15.06
N ARG A 263 -9.22 3.04 -15.39
CA ARG A 263 -8.54 4.21 -14.80
C ARG A 263 -9.31 5.52 -14.99
N ARG A 264 -9.86 5.77 -16.18
CA ARG A 264 -10.62 7.01 -16.47
C ARG A 264 -11.74 7.32 -15.47
N ARG A 265 -12.29 6.30 -14.81
CA ARG A 265 -13.36 6.45 -13.81
C ARG A 265 -12.85 6.44 -12.38
N LEU A 266 -11.56 6.20 -12.18
CA LEU A 266 -11.01 5.95 -10.84
C LEU A 266 -11.04 7.20 -9.97
N CYS A 267 -10.68 8.35 -10.49
CA CYS A 267 -10.70 9.62 -9.76
C CYS A 267 -12.13 9.93 -9.23
N ALA A 268 -13.14 9.82 -10.08
CA ALA A 268 -14.53 10.03 -9.67
C ALA A 268 -15.00 9.00 -8.62
N ARG A 269 -14.59 7.72 -8.78
CA ARG A 269 -14.89 6.67 -7.80
C ARG A 269 -14.19 6.92 -6.47
N PHE A 270 -12.95 7.36 -6.50
CA PHE A 270 -12.16 7.69 -5.32
C PHE A 270 -12.78 8.85 -4.54
N ARG A 271 -13.09 9.96 -5.21
CA ARG A 271 -13.79 11.09 -4.58
C ARG A 271 -15.14 10.66 -3.97
N ARG A 272 -15.88 9.81 -4.66
CA ARG A 272 -17.13 9.26 -4.15
C ARG A 272 -16.89 8.38 -2.91
N LEU A 273 -15.88 7.53 -2.91
CA LEU A 273 -15.50 6.69 -1.78
C LEU A 273 -15.16 7.53 -0.55
N LEU A 274 -14.33 8.58 -0.72
CA LEU A 274 -13.97 9.51 0.35
C LEU A 274 -15.16 10.29 0.91
N GLY A 275 -16.16 10.59 0.06
CA GLY A 275 -17.40 11.25 0.48
C GLY A 275 -18.35 10.33 1.25
N GLU A 276 -18.41 9.04 0.88
CA GLU A 276 -19.35 8.08 1.49
C GLU A 276 -18.82 7.43 2.78
N PHE A 277 -17.50 7.27 2.93
CA PHE A 277 -16.86 6.60 4.08
C PHE A 277 -15.95 7.55 4.85
N GLY A 278 -15.77 7.27 6.15
CA GLY A 278 -14.75 7.92 6.97
C GLY A 278 -13.41 7.22 6.82
N PHE A 279 -12.34 8.02 6.69
CA PHE A 279 -10.97 7.50 6.58
C PHE A 279 -10.03 8.21 7.55
N LEU A 280 -8.99 7.49 7.98
CA LEU A 280 -7.86 7.97 8.78
C LEU A 280 -6.56 7.38 8.20
N SER A 281 -5.42 7.96 8.60
CA SER A 281 -4.14 7.28 8.54
C SER A 281 -4.08 6.15 9.57
N VAL A 282 -3.11 5.24 9.44
CA VAL A 282 -2.90 4.16 10.42
C VAL A 282 -2.45 4.76 11.75
N ARG A 283 -1.55 5.75 11.73
CA ARG A 283 -1.10 6.49 12.92
C ARG A 283 -2.28 7.09 13.69
N ASP A 284 -3.17 7.80 13.00
CA ASP A 284 -4.30 8.46 13.67
C ASP A 284 -5.31 7.45 14.21
N TRP A 285 -5.42 6.28 13.57
CA TRP A 285 -6.25 5.19 14.09
C TRP A 285 -5.66 4.60 15.36
N LEU A 286 -4.33 4.37 15.42
CA LEU A 286 -3.64 3.88 16.62
C LEU A 286 -3.77 4.87 17.77
N HIS A 287 -3.56 6.16 17.55
CA HIS A 287 -3.78 7.20 18.55
C HIS A 287 -5.22 7.20 19.10
N LYS A 288 -6.21 7.03 18.24
CA LYS A 288 -7.62 6.92 18.70
C LYS A 288 -7.89 5.70 19.55
N LYS A 289 -7.12 4.62 19.38
CA LYS A 289 -7.23 3.40 20.20
C LYS A 289 -6.52 3.51 21.54
N GLY A 290 -5.80 4.60 21.78
CA GLY A 290 -5.03 4.80 23.01
C GLY A 290 -3.69 4.04 23.02
N ASP A 291 -3.24 3.54 21.87
CA ASP A 291 -1.90 2.99 21.73
C ASP A 291 -0.90 4.16 21.67
N SER A 292 -0.06 4.27 22.68
CA SER A 292 1.12 5.14 22.65
C SER A 292 2.14 4.52 21.70
N LEU A 293 2.40 5.20 20.58
CA LEU A 293 3.40 4.85 19.57
C LEU A 293 4.80 5.28 19.98
#